data_4c8c88dc02b1b91ae21801e3751a6387
#
_entry.id   4c8c88dc02b1b91ae21801e3751a6387
#
_cell.length_a   1.000
_cell.length_b   1.000
_cell.length_c   1.000
_cell.angle_alpha   90.00
_cell.angle_beta   90.00
_cell.angle_gamma   90.00
#
_symmetry.space_group_name_H-M   'P 1'
#
loop_
_entity.id
_entity.type
_entity.pdbx_description
1 polymer ?
#
loop_
_entity_poly.entity_id
_entity_poly.type
_entity_poly.pdbx_seq_one_letter_code
_entity_poly.pdbx_strand_id
1 'polypeptide(L)'
;MYEIVGVQDKSLSFDGKDGKPVKVNGFQVHCTDDSNDKVQGVSVLSFFMSDRVCNRSNYNPKVGDCLDAICYNRYGKLDRVLPSGKF
;
A
#
# COMPACT_ATOMS: atom_id res chain seq x y z
N MET A 1 2.06 3.74 -13.74
CA MET A 1 2.49 4.54 -12.57
C MET A 1 1.29 4.80 -11.70
N TYR A 2 1.47 4.77 -10.40
CA TYR A 2 0.42 5.01 -9.42
C TYR A 2 0.70 6.30 -8.69
N GLU A 3 -0.28 7.19 -8.59
CA GLU A 3 -0.13 8.42 -7.80
C GLU A 3 -0.88 8.29 -6.50
N ILE A 4 -0.21 8.55 -5.38
CA ILE A 4 -0.84 8.50 -4.05
C ILE A 4 -1.67 9.76 -3.85
N VAL A 5 -2.98 9.60 -3.68
CA VAL A 5 -3.91 10.71 -3.51
C VAL A 5 -4.54 10.75 -2.11
N GLY A 6 -4.35 9.71 -1.31
CA GLY A 6 -4.82 9.69 0.06
C GLY A 6 -4.02 8.70 0.90
N VAL A 7 -3.73 9.09 2.14
CA VAL A 7 -3.05 8.25 3.13
C VAL A 7 -3.77 8.41 4.46
N GLN A 8 -4.10 7.28 5.08
CA GLN A 8 -4.78 7.26 6.37
C GLN A 8 -4.02 6.34 7.33
N ASP A 9 -3.73 6.82 8.52
CA ASP A 9 -3.19 5.96 9.58
C ASP A 9 -4.25 4.91 9.93
N LYS A 10 -3.84 3.65 9.99
CA LYS A 10 -4.76 2.55 10.24
C LYS A 10 -4.10 1.48 11.08
N SER A 11 -4.87 0.95 12.03
CA SER A 11 -4.45 -0.18 12.84
C SER A 11 -5.46 -1.31 12.68
N LEU A 12 -4.96 -2.52 12.55
CA LEU A 12 -5.77 -3.73 12.50
C LEU A 12 -5.49 -4.56 13.73
N SER A 13 -6.56 -5.12 14.32
CA SER A 13 -6.44 -6.03 15.47
C SER A 13 -7.15 -7.32 15.13
N PHE A 14 -6.52 -8.44 15.46
CA PHE A 14 -7.12 -9.76 15.25
C PHE A 14 -6.54 -10.74 16.27
N ASP A 15 -7.21 -11.88 16.46
CA ASP A 15 -6.74 -12.93 17.34
C ASP A 15 -5.65 -13.73 16.65
N GLY A 16 -4.50 -13.87 17.31
CA GLY A 16 -3.42 -14.70 16.84
C GLY A 16 -3.70 -16.19 17.03
N LYS A 17 -2.81 -17.03 16.50
CA LYS A 17 -2.96 -18.49 16.58
C LYS A 17 -2.98 -19.02 18.01
N ASP A 18 -2.37 -18.30 18.94
CA ASP A 18 -2.30 -18.64 20.36
C ASP A 18 -3.42 -18.00 21.18
N GLY A 19 -4.40 -17.37 20.52
CA GLY A 19 -5.50 -16.69 21.19
C GLY A 19 -5.14 -15.31 21.75
N LYS A 20 -3.92 -14.85 21.56
CA LYS A 20 -3.51 -13.51 21.97
C LYS A 20 -3.83 -12.48 20.91
N PRO A 21 -4.26 -11.26 21.30
CA PRO A 21 -4.53 -10.22 20.30
C PRO A 21 -3.23 -9.78 19.62
N VAL A 22 -3.31 -9.66 18.30
CA VAL A 22 -2.23 -9.14 17.49
C VAL A 22 -2.68 -7.81 16.90
N LYS A 23 -1.84 -6.78 17.05
CA LYS A 23 -2.10 -5.46 16.49
C LYS A 23 -1.08 -5.15 15.40
N VAL A 24 -1.57 -4.77 14.22
CA VAL A 24 -0.75 -4.39 13.09
C VAL A 24 -1.02 -2.91 12.80
N ASN A 25 0.02 -2.09 12.81
CA ASN A 25 -0.05 -0.68 12.46
C ASN A 25 0.41 -0.49 11.03
N GLY A 26 -0.11 0.54 10.39
CA GLY A 26 0.28 0.88 9.02
C GLY A 26 -0.56 2.00 8.46
N PHE A 27 -0.67 2.01 7.13
CA PHE A 27 -1.39 3.05 6.40
C PHE A 27 -2.32 2.44 5.39
N GLN A 28 -3.54 2.98 5.28
CA GLN A 28 -4.40 2.71 4.14
C GLN A 28 -4.04 3.73 3.07
N VAL A 29 -3.58 3.25 1.93
CA VAL A 29 -3.09 4.08 0.84
C VAL A 29 -4.09 4.03 -0.32
N HIS A 30 -4.46 5.20 -0.83
CA HIS A 30 -5.34 5.34 -1.98
C HIS A 30 -4.55 5.92 -3.14
N CYS A 31 -4.60 5.26 -4.29
CA CYS A 31 -3.85 5.65 -5.47
C CYS A 31 -4.74 5.75 -6.68
N THR A 32 -4.32 6.58 -7.64
CA THR A 32 -4.84 6.53 -9.01
C THR A 32 -3.89 5.69 -9.87
N ASP A 33 -4.45 5.02 -10.87
CA ASP A 33 -3.69 4.17 -11.80
C ASP A 33 -3.94 4.68 -13.21
N ASP A 34 -2.89 5.15 -13.87
CA ASP A 34 -2.97 5.69 -15.22
C ASP A 34 -2.73 4.64 -16.32
N SER A 35 -2.49 3.39 -15.93
CA SER A 35 -2.21 2.32 -16.90
C SER A 35 -3.46 1.63 -17.43
N ASN A 36 -4.63 1.88 -16.84
CA ASN A 36 -5.88 1.23 -17.25
C ASN A 36 -6.69 2.18 -18.12
N ASP A 37 -6.51 2.07 -19.44
CA ASP A 37 -7.16 2.93 -20.42
C ASP A 37 -8.62 2.54 -20.71
N LYS A 38 -9.08 1.43 -20.15
CA LYS A 38 -10.48 0.97 -20.34
C LYS A 38 -11.46 1.63 -19.37
N VAL A 39 -10.97 2.32 -18.37
CA VAL A 39 -11.81 3.00 -17.39
C VAL A 39 -12.16 4.39 -17.90
N GLN A 40 -13.45 4.72 -17.92
CA GLN A 40 -13.87 6.10 -18.13
C GLN A 40 -13.59 6.90 -16.85
N GLY A 41 -12.88 8.01 -16.97
CA GLY A 41 -12.46 8.80 -15.83
C GLY A 41 -11.14 8.30 -15.28
N VAL A 42 -11.05 8.07 -13.97
CA VAL A 42 -9.82 7.70 -13.29
C VAL A 42 -9.98 6.36 -12.61
N SER A 43 -9.07 5.44 -12.89
CA SER A 43 -9.00 4.18 -12.16
C SER A 43 -8.36 4.41 -10.79
N VAL A 44 -8.98 3.90 -9.74
CA VAL A 44 -8.49 4.05 -8.37
C VAL A 44 -8.34 2.69 -7.72
N LEU A 45 -7.38 2.60 -6.81
CA LEU A 45 -7.19 1.40 -6.01
C LEU A 45 -6.73 1.80 -4.61
N SER A 46 -6.91 0.91 -3.66
CA SER A 46 -6.41 1.13 -2.32
C SER A 46 -5.83 -0.16 -1.75
N PHE A 47 -4.89 -0.01 -0.83
CA PHE A 47 -4.25 -1.15 -0.19
C PHE A 47 -3.76 -0.76 1.20
N PHE A 48 -3.56 -1.75 2.05
CA PHE A 48 -3.02 -1.55 3.39
C PHE A 48 -1.51 -1.80 3.37
N MET A 49 -0.76 -0.78 3.76
CA MET A 49 0.70 -0.84 3.85
C MET A 49 1.08 -0.94 5.32
N SER A 50 1.36 -2.15 5.79
CA SER A 50 1.77 -2.36 7.18
C SER A 50 3.17 -1.81 7.44
N ASP A 51 3.53 -1.62 8.72
CA ASP A 51 4.88 -1.20 9.09
C ASP A 51 5.93 -2.12 8.48
N ARG A 52 5.66 -3.42 8.43
CA ARG A 52 6.55 -4.38 7.79
C ARG A 52 6.78 -4.06 6.32
N VAL A 53 5.73 -3.73 5.58
CA VAL A 53 5.83 -3.37 4.16
C VAL A 53 6.59 -2.06 4.00
N CYS A 54 6.34 -1.08 4.86
CA CYS A 54 7.09 0.17 4.86
C CYS A 54 8.60 -0.07 5.06
N ASN A 55 8.96 -0.94 6.00
CA ASN A 55 10.35 -1.27 6.26
C ASN A 55 10.99 -2.01 5.08
N ARG A 56 10.28 -2.96 4.48
CA ARG A 56 10.80 -3.69 3.31
C ARG A 56 10.99 -2.78 2.10
N SER A 57 10.11 -1.79 1.94
CA SER A 57 10.16 -0.82 0.85
C SER A 57 11.12 0.33 1.13
N ASN A 58 11.56 0.46 2.37
CA ASN A 58 12.31 1.64 2.84
C ASN A 58 11.59 2.93 2.45
N TYR A 59 10.29 2.98 2.68
CA TYR A 59 9.43 4.05 2.21
C TYR A 59 8.20 4.20 3.11
N ASN A 60 7.85 5.42 3.42
CA ASN A 60 6.58 5.77 4.08
C ASN A 60 5.70 6.53 3.08
N PRO A 61 4.43 6.14 2.93
CA PRO A 61 3.57 6.76 1.91
C PRO A 61 3.28 8.23 2.20
N LYS A 62 3.27 9.04 1.15
CA LYS A 62 2.93 10.46 1.21
C LYS A 62 2.03 10.82 0.05
N VAL A 63 1.03 11.67 0.33
CA VAL A 63 0.17 12.21 -0.73
C VAL A 63 1.02 13.01 -1.71
N GLY A 64 0.80 12.78 -3.00
CA GLY A 64 1.53 13.42 -4.09
C GLY A 64 2.69 12.61 -4.62
N ASP A 65 3.15 11.59 -3.90
CA ASP A 65 4.21 10.71 -4.40
C ASP A 65 3.66 9.74 -5.44
N CYS A 66 4.55 9.29 -6.32
CA CYS A 66 4.22 8.30 -7.34
C CYS A 66 4.93 7.00 -7.04
N LEU A 67 4.29 5.89 -7.40
CA LEU A 67 4.85 4.55 -7.27
C LEU A 67 5.02 3.95 -8.66
N ASP A 68 6.20 3.37 -8.92
CA ASP A 68 6.45 2.65 -10.16
C ASP A 68 5.79 1.29 -10.17
N ALA A 69 5.74 0.63 -9.02
CA ALA A 69 5.14 -0.70 -8.93
C ALA A 69 4.63 -0.97 -7.52
N ILE A 70 3.61 -1.82 -7.45
CA ILE A 70 3.07 -2.38 -6.22
C ILE A 70 3.24 -3.88 -6.34
N CYS A 71 4.06 -4.48 -5.47
CA CYS A 71 4.46 -5.87 -5.59
C CYS A 71 3.72 -6.74 -4.57
N TYR A 72 3.12 -7.83 -5.06
CA TYR A 72 2.43 -8.80 -4.23
C TYR A 72 3.23 -10.09 -4.18
N ASN A 73 3.14 -10.81 -3.08
CA ASN A 73 3.78 -12.11 -2.96
C ASN A 73 2.90 -13.19 -3.63
N ARG A 74 3.39 -14.44 -3.60
CA ARG A 74 2.69 -15.56 -4.24
C ARG A 74 1.33 -15.89 -3.59
N TYR A 75 1.06 -15.35 -2.40
CA TYR A 75 -0.21 -15.53 -1.69
C TYR A 75 -1.18 -14.38 -1.96
N GLY A 76 -0.84 -13.43 -2.84
CA GLY A 76 -1.67 -12.28 -3.14
C GLY A 76 -1.64 -11.17 -2.10
N LYS A 77 -0.71 -11.22 -1.15
CA LYS A 77 -0.56 -10.20 -0.12
C LYS A 77 0.49 -9.19 -0.54
N LEU A 78 0.29 -7.94 -0.13
CA LEU A 78 1.24 -6.87 -0.44
C LEU A 78 2.60 -7.17 0.19
N ASP A 79 3.65 -7.12 -0.64
CA ASP A 79 5.01 -7.42 -0.22
C ASP A 79 5.84 -6.15 -0.09
N ARG A 80 5.82 -5.30 -1.12
CA ARG A 80 6.54 -4.02 -1.12
C ARG A 80 6.02 -3.13 -2.22
N VAL A 81 6.39 -1.84 -2.15
CA VAL A 81 6.13 -0.88 -3.21
C VAL A 81 7.45 -0.29 -3.69
N LEU A 82 7.49 0.17 -4.93
CA LEU A 82 8.67 0.79 -5.54
C LEU A 82 8.35 2.27 -5.82
N PRO A 83 8.80 3.18 -4.94
CA PRO A 83 8.56 4.61 -5.15
C PRO A 83 9.31 5.12 -6.38
N SER A 84 8.64 5.95 -7.18
CA SER A 84 9.23 6.54 -8.36
C SER A 84 10.21 7.64 -7.97
N GLY A 85 11.38 7.66 -8.63
CA GLY A 85 12.37 8.73 -8.42
C GLY A 85 13.07 8.70 -7.08
N LYS A 86 12.89 7.65 -6.28
CA LYS A 86 13.52 7.52 -4.97
C LYS A 86 14.63 6.46 -5.04
N PHE A 87 15.84 6.92 -4.91
CA PHE A 87 17.03 6.07 -4.97
C PHE A 87 18.00 6.42 -3.86
#